data_05801af9111c0a129357511bce0c4be0
#
_entry.id   05801af9111c0a129357511bce0c4be0
#
_cell.length_a   1.000
_cell.length_b   1.000
_cell.length_c   1.000
_cell.angle_alpha   90.00
_cell.angle_beta   90.00
_cell.angle_gamma   90.00
#
_symmetry.space_group_name_H-M   'P 1'
#
loop_
_entity.id
_entity.type
_entity.pdbx_description
1 polymer ?
#
loop_
_entity_poly.entity_id
_entity_poly.type
_entity_poly.pdbx_seq_one_letter_code
_entity_poly.pdbx_strand_id
1 'polypeptide(L)'
;MPTERFLRLPKEKIEAIRIAAAKEFIRVPLEEASINRIVHDANISRGSFYTYFEDKQDLLKWLIYAQAEQHFNNYIERLRENGGDLWDMLENVFDRGLDLMERAGLINIFQNLIKSAKFMDIFRGDPEYDPQVCRENQSFMKLLYENIDQDKEPIS
;
A
#
# COMPACT_ATOMS: atom_id res chain seq x y z
N MET A 1 -0.16 6.67 -11.52
CA MET A 1 -0.66 5.27 -11.44
C MET A 1 0.00 4.43 -12.52
N PRO A 2 0.31 3.16 -12.27
CA PRO A 2 0.99 2.32 -13.25
C PRO A 2 0.18 2.15 -14.53
N THR A 3 0.87 1.95 -15.64
CA THR A 3 0.22 1.73 -16.93
C THR A 3 -0.45 0.35 -17.00
N GLU A 4 -1.44 0.19 -17.89
CA GLU A 4 -2.03 -1.14 -18.18
C GLU A 4 -0.97 -2.19 -18.57
N ARG A 5 0.13 -1.76 -19.18
CA ARG A 5 1.22 -2.63 -19.58
C ARG A 5 1.93 -3.25 -18.39
N PHE A 6 2.07 -2.48 -17.29
CA PHE A 6 2.57 -2.98 -16.02
C PHE A 6 1.61 -4.01 -15.41
N LEU A 7 0.31 -3.72 -15.38
CA LEU A 7 -0.71 -4.60 -14.80
C LEU A 7 -0.83 -5.96 -15.52
N ARG A 8 -0.40 -6.04 -16.76
CA ARG A 8 -0.36 -7.28 -17.55
C ARG A 8 0.93 -8.10 -17.39
N LEU A 9 1.88 -7.66 -16.58
CA LEU A 9 3.11 -8.41 -16.32
C LEU A 9 2.81 -9.70 -15.54
N PRO A 10 3.66 -10.73 -15.69
CA PRO A 10 3.64 -11.89 -14.82
C PRO A 10 3.78 -11.47 -13.35
N LYS A 11 3.07 -12.16 -12.45
CA LYS A 11 3.06 -11.86 -11.01
C LYS A 11 4.47 -11.81 -10.41
N GLU A 12 5.34 -12.71 -10.82
CA GLU A 12 6.74 -12.78 -10.38
C GLU A 12 7.51 -11.51 -10.73
N LYS A 13 7.20 -10.91 -11.88
CA LYS A 13 7.86 -9.67 -12.32
C LYS A 13 7.34 -8.44 -11.60
N ILE A 14 6.03 -8.39 -11.34
CA ILE A 14 5.41 -7.35 -10.49
C ILE A 14 6.02 -7.42 -9.10
N GLU A 15 6.15 -8.62 -8.53
CA GLU A 15 6.71 -8.85 -7.20
C GLU A 15 8.19 -8.45 -7.12
N ALA A 16 8.98 -8.78 -8.13
CA ALA A 16 10.38 -8.35 -8.20
C ALA A 16 10.52 -6.82 -8.19
N ILE A 17 9.67 -6.12 -8.94
CA ILE A 17 9.63 -4.66 -8.96
C ILE A 17 9.19 -4.10 -7.59
N ARG A 18 8.17 -4.72 -6.97
CA ARG A 18 7.67 -4.34 -5.65
C ARG A 18 8.76 -4.44 -4.58
N ILE A 19 9.48 -5.56 -4.54
CA ILE A 19 10.56 -5.80 -3.58
C ILE A 19 11.71 -4.81 -3.79
N ALA A 20 12.13 -4.59 -5.04
CA ALA A 20 13.21 -3.66 -5.37
C ALA A 20 12.85 -2.21 -4.99
N ALA A 21 11.61 -1.80 -5.27
CA ALA A 21 11.10 -0.48 -4.91
C ALA A 21 11.04 -0.30 -3.39
N ALA A 22 10.45 -1.26 -2.67
CA ALA A 22 10.36 -1.23 -1.20
C ALA A 22 11.75 -1.12 -0.56
N LYS A 23 12.71 -1.95 -1.00
CA LYS A 23 14.09 -1.93 -0.52
C LYS A 23 14.75 -0.56 -0.68
N GLU A 24 14.54 0.11 -1.80
CA GLU A 24 15.13 1.43 -2.04
C GLU A 24 14.45 2.52 -1.20
N PHE A 25 13.13 2.53 -1.09
CA PHE A 25 12.39 3.51 -0.29
C PHE A 25 12.52 3.31 1.22
N ILE A 26 12.83 2.09 1.68
CA ILE A 26 13.23 1.83 3.07
C ILE A 26 14.60 2.46 3.36
N ARG A 27 15.50 2.41 2.38
CA ARG A 27 16.90 2.82 2.54
C ARG A 27 17.09 4.33 2.59
N VAL A 28 16.37 5.08 1.75
CA VAL A 28 16.53 6.54 1.59
C VAL A 28 15.21 7.26 1.35
N PRO A 29 15.15 8.58 1.65
CA PRO A 29 14.03 9.41 1.26
C PRO A 29 13.77 9.40 -0.25
N LEU A 30 12.55 9.75 -0.64
CA LEU A 30 12.10 9.74 -2.04
C LEU A 30 13.04 10.52 -2.97
N GLU A 31 13.52 11.69 -2.52
CA GLU A 31 14.39 12.56 -3.32
C GLU A 31 15.70 11.86 -3.70
N GLU A 32 16.24 11.06 -2.80
CA GLU A 32 17.51 10.34 -2.94
C GLU A 32 17.34 8.96 -3.60
N ALA A 33 16.11 8.47 -3.73
CA ALA A 33 15.83 7.15 -4.28
C ALA A 33 16.27 7.06 -5.75
N SER A 34 16.98 5.97 -6.08
CA SER A 34 17.62 5.75 -7.37
C SER A 34 16.84 4.78 -8.24
N ILE A 35 16.25 5.27 -9.33
CA ILE A 35 15.63 4.42 -10.35
C ILE A 35 16.63 3.38 -10.88
N ASN A 36 17.90 3.73 -11.03
CA ASN A 36 18.91 2.80 -11.54
C ASN A 36 19.11 1.59 -10.60
N ARG A 37 19.04 1.79 -9.28
CA ARG A 37 19.09 0.69 -8.32
C ARG A 37 17.84 -0.18 -8.40
N ILE A 38 16.67 0.46 -8.45
CA ILE A 38 15.39 -0.24 -8.54
C ILE A 38 15.36 -1.14 -9.79
N VAL A 39 15.72 -0.61 -10.96
CA VAL A 39 15.68 -1.39 -12.20
C VAL A 39 16.72 -2.51 -12.22
N HIS A 40 17.91 -2.25 -11.63
CA HIS A 40 18.95 -3.27 -11.47
C HIS A 40 18.46 -4.43 -10.58
N ASP A 41 17.95 -4.10 -9.39
CA ASP A 41 17.51 -5.09 -8.41
C ASP A 41 16.25 -5.84 -8.89
N ALA A 42 15.38 -5.20 -9.67
CA ALA A 42 14.20 -5.81 -10.29
C ALA A 42 14.49 -6.57 -11.60
N ASN A 43 15.74 -6.55 -12.06
CA ASN A 43 16.16 -7.13 -13.34
C ASN A 43 15.30 -6.67 -14.53
N ILE A 44 15.11 -5.36 -14.64
CA ILE A 44 14.42 -4.72 -15.77
C ILE A 44 15.30 -3.63 -16.39
N SER A 45 15.01 -3.26 -17.64
CA SER A 45 15.68 -2.13 -18.27
C SER A 45 15.11 -0.80 -17.74
N ARG A 46 15.93 0.28 -17.79
CA ARG A 46 15.46 1.64 -17.50
C ARG A 46 14.33 2.08 -18.44
N GLY A 47 14.37 1.67 -19.71
CA GLY A 47 13.29 1.92 -20.66
C GLY A 47 11.99 1.23 -20.26
N SER A 48 12.07 -0.01 -19.76
CA SER A 48 10.91 -0.72 -19.23
C SER A 48 10.30 0.02 -18.03
N PHE A 49 11.12 0.57 -17.14
CA PHE A 49 10.63 1.37 -16.00
C PHE A 49 9.71 2.50 -16.48
N TYR A 50 10.16 3.32 -17.42
CA TYR A 50 9.37 4.45 -17.95
C TYR A 50 8.19 4.02 -18.85
N THR A 51 8.14 2.75 -19.22
CA THR A 51 6.95 2.17 -19.85
C THR A 51 5.88 1.82 -18.81
N TYR A 52 6.27 1.57 -17.55
CA TYR A 52 5.41 1.13 -16.47
C TYR A 52 4.97 2.28 -15.57
N PHE A 53 5.88 3.21 -15.27
CA PHE A 53 5.70 4.32 -14.33
C PHE A 53 6.22 5.62 -14.95
N GLU A 54 5.52 6.70 -14.67
CA GLU A 54 5.93 8.03 -15.11
C GLU A 54 7.26 8.45 -14.45
N ASP A 55 7.34 8.27 -13.13
CA ASP A 55 8.52 8.56 -12.32
C ASP A 55 8.57 7.71 -11.04
N LYS A 56 9.51 8.01 -10.15
CA LYS A 56 9.64 7.31 -8.86
C LYS A 56 8.54 7.65 -7.86
N GLN A 57 7.85 8.78 -8.03
CA GLN A 57 6.69 9.15 -7.19
C GLN A 57 5.50 8.27 -7.57
N ASP A 58 5.28 8.07 -8.87
CA ASP A 58 4.24 7.17 -9.39
C ASP A 58 4.46 5.72 -8.94
N LEU A 59 5.70 5.25 -8.97
CA LEU A 59 6.06 3.93 -8.41
C LEU A 59 5.78 3.83 -6.90
N LEU A 60 6.16 4.86 -6.13
CA LEU A 60 5.92 4.89 -4.68
C LEU A 60 4.44 4.91 -4.36
N LYS A 61 3.66 5.72 -5.09
CA LYS A 61 2.21 5.78 -4.97
C LYS A 61 1.58 4.40 -5.18
N TRP A 62 1.93 3.73 -6.28
CA TRP A 62 1.48 2.37 -6.53
C TRP A 62 1.86 1.40 -5.40
N LEU A 63 3.09 1.49 -4.89
CA LEU A 63 3.55 0.63 -3.80
C LEU A 63 2.69 0.79 -2.54
N ILE A 64 2.34 2.03 -2.18
CA ILE A 64 1.50 2.33 -1.02
C ILE A 64 0.08 1.78 -1.22
N TYR A 65 -0.53 2.01 -2.39
CA TYR A 65 -1.88 1.52 -2.68
C TYR A 65 -1.95 0.00 -2.74
N ALA A 66 -0.98 -0.66 -3.38
CA ALA A 66 -0.92 -2.11 -3.44
C ALA A 66 -0.82 -2.75 -2.04
N GLN A 67 -0.09 -2.12 -1.12
CA GLN A 67 -0.01 -2.58 0.27
C GLN A 67 -1.33 -2.33 1.01
N ALA A 68 -1.93 -1.16 0.84
CA ALA A 68 -3.21 -0.84 1.48
C ALA A 68 -4.31 -1.80 1.03
N GLU A 69 -4.41 -2.11 -0.26
CA GLU A 69 -5.38 -3.06 -0.81
C GLU A 69 -5.18 -4.47 -0.25
N GLN A 70 -3.95 -4.94 -0.16
CA GLN A 70 -3.65 -6.26 0.40
C GLN A 70 -4.03 -6.36 1.88
N HIS A 71 -3.70 -5.35 2.69
CA HIS A 71 -4.10 -5.31 4.10
C HIS A 71 -5.61 -5.27 4.25
N PHE A 72 -6.27 -4.49 3.41
CA PHE A 72 -7.71 -4.36 3.40
C PHE A 72 -8.42 -5.69 3.14
N ASN A 73 -8.00 -6.42 2.11
CA ASN A 73 -8.55 -7.74 1.80
C ASN A 73 -8.36 -8.73 2.96
N ASN A 74 -7.22 -8.66 3.64
CA ASN A 74 -6.97 -9.48 4.83
C ASN A 74 -7.91 -9.13 5.99
N TYR A 75 -8.28 -7.85 6.18
CA TYR A 75 -9.24 -7.44 7.21
C TYR A 75 -10.64 -7.95 6.92
N ILE A 76 -11.09 -7.85 5.68
CA ILE A 76 -12.40 -8.38 5.27
C ILE A 76 -12.45 -9.91 5.41
N GLU A 77 -11.37 -10.61 5.04
CA GLU A 77 -11.28 -12.06 5.20
C GLU A 77 -11.34 -12.45 6.69
N ARG A 78 -10.62 -11.72 7.56
CA ARG A 78 -10.68 -11.94 9.00
C ARG A 78 -12.07 -11.72 9.58
N LEU A 79 -12.79 -10.66 9.17
CA LEU A 79 -14.17 -10.43 9.60
C LEU A 79 -15.11 -11.56 9.18
N ARG A 80 -14.90 -12.13 8.02
CA ARG A 80 -15.70 -13.31 7.59
C ARG A 80 -15.40 -14.55 8.42
N GLU A 81 -14.12 -14.78 8.74
CA GLU A 81 -13.68 -15.93 9.52
C GLU A 81 -14.13 -15.86 10.99
N ASN A 82 -14.12 -14.67 11.61
CA ASN A 82 -14.49 -14.48 13.02
C ASN A 82 -15.99 -14.19 13.24
N GLY A 83 -16.81 -14.30 12.19
CA GLY A 83 -18.24 -14.07 12.26
C GLY A 83 -18.65 -12.60 12.46
N GLY A 84 -17.88 -11.68 11.90
CA GLY A 84 -18.17 -10.25 11.91
C GLY A 84 -17.70 -9.51 13.17
N ASP A 85 -16.85 -10.12 13.98
CA ASP A 85 -16.32 -9.49 15.19
C ASP A 85 -15.29 -8.43 14.86
N LEU A 86 -15.75 -7.17 14.86
CA LEU A 86 -14.91 -6.00 14.57
C LEU A 86 -13.82 -5.81 15.63
N TRP A 87 -14.11 -6.09 16.89
CA TRP A 87 -13.18 -5.85 17.99
C TRP A 87 -12.03 -6.84 17.99
N ASP A 88 -12.32 -8.16 17.79
CA ASP A 88 -11.27 -9.17 17.56
C ASP A 88 -10.42 -8.85 16.34
N MET A 89 -11.04 -8.35 15.26
CA MET A 89 -10.28 -7.92 14.08
C MET A 89 -9.36 -6.74 14.41
N LEU A 90 -9.85 -5.71 15.10
CA LEU A 90 -9.05 -4.52 15.45
C LEU A 90 -7.90 -4.85 16.39
N GLU A 91 -8.14 -5.68 17.42
CA GLU A 91 -7.10 -6.14 18.35
C GLU A 91 -6.00 -6.89 17.60
N ASN A 92 -6.38 -7.81 16.72
CA ASN A 92 -5.44 -8.57 15.88
C ASN A 92 -4.65 -7.68 14.91
N VAL A 93 -5.31 -6.66 14.34
CA VAL A 93 -4.68 -5.66 13.47
C VAL A 93 -3.67 -4.84 14.24
N PHE A 94 -4.00 -4.44 15.47
CA PHE A 94 -3.12 -3.64 16.31
C PHE A 94 -1.88 -4.43 16.72
N ASP A 95 -2.06 -5.65 17.25
CA ASP A 95 -0.96 -6.49 17.74
C ASP A 95 -0.04 -6.96 16.61
N ARG A 96 -0.63 -7.45 15.50
CA ARG A 96 0.15 -7.91 14.35
C ARG A 96 0.62 -6.77 13.45
N GLY A 97 -0.14 -5.68 13.39
CA GLY A 97 0.17 -4.53 12.55
C GLY A 97 1.48 -3.87 12.95
N LEU A 98 1.70 -3.68 14.25
CA LEU A 98 2.95 -3.11 14.78
C LEU A 98 4.13 -4.03 14.49
N ASP A 99 4.00 -5.34 14.74
CA ASP A 99 5.05 -6.32 14.48
C ASP A 99 5.37 -6.45 12.97
N LEU A 100 4.36 -6.44 12.12
CA LEU A 100 4.54 -6.45 10.66
C LEU A 100 5.14 -5.15 10.12
N MET A 101 4.73 -4.01 10.64
CA MET A 101 5.30 -2.71 10.25
C MET A 101 6.78 -2.62 10.62
N GLU A 102 7.16 -3.14 11.77
CA GLU A 102 8.55 -3.19 12.21
C GLU A 102 9.38 -4.17 11.36
N ARG A 103 8.91 -5.41 11.20
CA ARG A 103 9.62 -6.46 10.42
C ARG A 103 9.71 -6.15 8.94
N ALA A 104 8.67 -5.59 8.34
CA ALA A 104 8.65 -5.25 6.92
C ALA A 104 9.39 -3.94 6.60
N GLY A 105 9.91 -3.23 7.61
CA GLY A 105 10.57 -1.94 7.42
C GLY A 105 9.60 -0.82 6.98
N LEU A 106 8.29 -1.02 7.08
CA LEU A 106 7.29 -0.03 6.71
C LEU A 106 7.42 1.23 7.56
N ILE A 107 7.84 1.10 8.83
CA ILE A 107 8.14 2.25 9.69
C ILE A 107 9.20 3.14 9.04
N ASN A 108 10.26 2.55 8.47
CA ASN A 108 11.30 3.30 7.79
C ASN A 108 10.80 3.99 6.51
N ILE A 109 9.91 3.34 5.75
CA ILE A 109 9.25 3.98 4.60
C ILE A 109 8.45 5.19 5.07
N PHE A 110 7.62 5.05 6.09
CA PHE A 110 6.83 6.16 6.63
C PHE A 110 7.71 7.28 7.18
N GLN A 111 8.78 6.95 7.92
CA GLN A 111 9.73 7.95 8.41
C GLN A 111 10.41 8.71 7.26
N ASN A 112 10.84 8.00 6.21
CA ASN A 112 11.44 8.60 5.03
C ASN A 112 10.42 9.45 4.24
N LEU A 113 9.16 9.02 4.17
CA LEU A 113 8.09 9.76 3.55
C LEU A 113 7.79 11.08 4.29
N ILE A 114 7.68 11.03 5.62
CA ILE A 114 7.45 12.24 6.45
C ILE A 114 8.61 13.23 6.30
N LYS A 115 9.83 12.75 6.14
CA LYS A 115 11.02 13.59 5.89
C LYS A 115 11.04 14.20 4.48
N SER A 116 10.30 13.62 3.54
CA SER A 116 10.21 14.12 2.16
C SER A 116 9.37 15.39 2.11
N ALA A 117 9.93 16.48 1.58
CA ALA A 117 9.19 17.72 1.37
C ALA A 117 8.03 17.57 0.38
N LYS A 118 8.05 16.52 -0.43
CA LYS A 118 7.04 16.22 -1.46
C LYS A 118 5.98 15.21 -1.01
N PHE A 119 6.03 14.75 0.23
CA PHE A 119 5.12 13.70 0.71
C PHE A 119 3.64 14.06 0.48
N MET A 120 3.26 15.27 0.89
CA MET A 120 1.87 15.74 0.71
C MET A 120 1.50 15.96 -0.76
N ASP A 121 2.49 16.26 -1.62
CA ASP A 121 2.26 16.47 -3.05
C ASP A 121 2.04 15.16 -3.81
N ILE A 122 2.54 14.03 -3.30
CA ILE A 122 2.34 12.71 -3.90
C ILE A 122 0.85 12.38 -4.03
N PHE A 123 0.05 12.78 -3.05
CA PHE A 123 -1.39 12.47 -2.97
C PHE A 123 -2.27 13.66 -3.36
N ARG A 124 -1.69 14.85 -3.59
CA ARG A 124 -2.45 16.06 -3.94
C ARG A 124 -3.10 15.89 -5.31
N GLY A 125 -4.44 16.05 -5.36
CA GLY A 125 -5.21 15.96 -6.61
C GLY A 125 -5.39 14.52 -7.14
N ASP A 126 -5.08 13.51 -6.33
CA ASP A 126 -5.37 12.14 -6.68
C ASP A 126 -6.86 11.86 -6.41
N PRO A 127 -7.64 11.49 -7.44
CA PRO A 127 -9.06 11.19 -7.25
C PRO A 127 -9.31 10.06 -6.23
N GLU A 128 -8.39 9.10 -6.11
CA GLU A 128 -8.50 8.00 -5.14
C GLU A 128 -8.20 8.44 -3.71
N TYR A 129 -7.47 9.54 -3.54
CA TYR A 129 -7.13 10.12 -2.23
C TYR A 129 -7.88 11.42 -1.91
N ASP A 130 -8.74 11.90 -2.81
CA ASP A 130 -9.61 13.03 -2.51
C ASP A 130 -10.55 12.63 -1.35
N PRO A 131 -10.55 13.38 -0.23
CA PRO A 131 -11.44 13.09 0.90
C PRO A 131 -12.93 13.09 0.54
N GLN A 132 -13.33 13.74 -0.56
CA GLN A 132 -14.67 13.65 -1.10
C GLN A 132 -14.91 12.34 -1.83
N VAL A 133 -13.98 11.91 -2.67
CA VAL A 133 -14.03 10.62 -3.37
C VAL A 133 -13.90 9.45 -2.38
N CYS A 134 -13.05 9.57 -1.35
CA CYS A 134 -12.99 8.59 -0.26
C CYS A 134 -14.30 8.51 0.54
N ARG A 135 -15.05 9.61 0.67
CA ARG A 135 -16.40 9.59 1.27
C ARG A 135 -17.46 9.02 0.32
N GLU A 136 -17.30 9.19 -0.97
CA GLU A 136 -18.18 8.68 -2.01
C GLU A 136 -17.83 7.25 -2.44
N ASN A 137 -16.59 6.81 -2.20
CA ASN A 137 -16.16 5.44 -2.46
C ASN A 137 -16.69 4.51 -1.36
N GLN A 138 -18.00 4.42 -1.32
CA GLN A 138 -18.78 3.62 -0.36
C GLN A 138 -18.47 2.12 -0.43
N SER A 139 -17.71 1.67 -1.43
CA SER A 139 -17.42 0.24 -1.61
C SER A 139 -16.65 -0.35 -0.43
N PHE A 140 -15.68 0.40 0.13
CA PHE A 140 -14.95 -0.04 1.32
C PHE A 140 -15.83 -0.06 2.56
N MET A 141 -16.45 1.07 2.87
CA MET A 141 -17.33 1.18 4.04
C MET A 141 -18.50 0.22 3.93
N LYS A 142 -19.04 0.04 2.73
CA LYS A 142 -20.12 -0.93 2.47
C LYS A 142 -19.65 -2.36 2.75
N LEU A 143 -18.48 -2.78 2.20
CA LEU A 143 -17.90 -4.07 2.47
C LEU A 143 -17.60 -4.29 3.96
N LEU A 144 -17.11 -3.25 4.64
CA LEU A 144 -16.88 -3.29 6.07
C LEU A 144 -18.20 -3.53 6.82
N TYR A 145 -19.22 -2.70 6.57
CA TYR A 145 -20.54 -2.83 7.20
C TYR A 145 -21.23 -4.16 6.89
N GLU A 146 -21.11 -4.69 5.69
CA GLU A 146 -21.68 -5.98 5.30
C GLU A 146 -21.03 -7.18 6.02
N ASN A 147 -19.83 -7.01 6.55
CA ASN A 147 -19.07 -8.08 7.21
C ASN A 147 -18.94 -7.90 8.73
N ILE A 148 -19.45 -6.80 9.30
CA ILE A 148 -19.47 -6.57 10.76
C ILE A 148 -20.77 -7.11 11.35
N ASP A 149 -20.66 -7.88 12.42
CA ASP A 149 -21.79 -8.21 13.30
C ASP A 149 -22.02 -7.04 14.27
N GLN A 150 -23.13 -6.32 14.09
CA GLN A 150 -23.46 -5.12 14.87
C GLN A 150 -23.92 -5.45 16.30
N ASP A 151 -24.24 -6.69 16.59
CA ASP A 151 -24.69 -7.16 17.91
C ASP A 151 -23.53 -7.57 18.83
N LYS A 152 -22.30 -7.57 18.33
CA LYS A 152 -21.11 -7.88 19.12
C LYS A 152 -20.58 -6.66 19.86
N GLU A 153 -20.59 -6.74 21.18
CA GLU A 153 -20.01 -5.72 22.05
C GLU A 153 -18.48 -5.79 22.12
N PRO A 154 -17.81 -4.66 22.42
CA PRO A 154 -16.37 -4.65 22.62
C PRO A 154 -15.99 -5.57 23.79
N ILE A 155 -14.88 -6.25 23.65
CA ILE A 155 -14.30 -7.09 24.70
C ILE A 155 -13.99 -6.20 25.90
N SER A 156 -14.58 -6.51 27.05
CA SER A 156 -14.40 -5.79 28.33
C SER A 156 -13.06 -6.12 28.99
#